data_83cc072510956f19a2d0839580584b4e
#
_entry.id   83cc072510956f19a2d0839580584b4e
#
_cell.length_a   1.000
_cell.length_b   1.000
_cell.length_c   1.000
_cell.angle_alpha   90.00
_cell.angle_beta   90.00
_cell.angle_gamma   90.00
#
_symmetry.space_group_name_H-M   'P 1'
#
loop_
_entity.id
_entity.type
_entity.pdbx_description
1 polymer ?
#
loop_
_entity_poly.entity_id
_entity_poly.type
_entity_poly.pdbx_seq_one_letter_code
_entity_poly.pdbx_strand_id
1 'polypeptide(L)'
;IAVLCYTGAVYGQDGGRIHRSEFVPFDTREDADALNRKNTDKYLVFAPGLLNDGEEVLGIGNVVNLPNGWFDSFIYLHLENTGTAYTLRVNDRTVAVVEDPFAPADFDLTPYVKQGDNLILLELHESNTPELQKGFTPTPVKPFTNSYLFAQEKRSIRDFNVALIPDSTRKFGVLDLEVIVQNGYNYEEPITVGFDIYAPNGKLLDFSVNDITVPGRSLDTVRFSPYIYHTYENSWGAKGAAPLYRVMLYTKRKGVFKEYIPLKVGFGKTEMKDGKITRFDKPVTIVSERYNAAADAAATRKELLALKKKGINTIWPNAPQPYWFYNLCDELGLFVIDQANINAPEKRDDRTTGGTPSNDPRLADEYLERVRNMYYRSRNHTCIIGFALGGESGNGYNMYKAYQWLKSVEPSRPVICIDADGEWNTDLEIVP
;
A
#
# COMPACT_ATOMS: atom_id res chain seq x y z
N ILE A 1 -11.81 -13.31 19.82
CA ILE A 1 -12.12 -13.79 18.46
C ILE A 1 -13.26 -12.93 17.97
N ALA A 2 -12.96 -11.78 17.34
CA ALA A 2 -13.96 -10.98 16.65
C ALA A 2 -13.88 -11.34 15.17
N VAL A 3 -14.82 -12.15 14.71
CA VAL A 3 -15.10 -12.37 13.31
C VAL A 3 -15.74 -11.08 12.81
N LEU A 4 -14.95 -10.17 12.22
CA LEU A 4 -15.49 -9.08 11.41
C LEU A 4 -16.04 -9.70 10.12
N CYS A 5 -17.33 -10.01 10.12
CA CYS A 5 -18.05 -10.27 8.90
C CYS A 5 -18.05 -8.99 8.05
N TYR A 6 -17.21 -8.95 7.03
CA TYR A 6 -17.36 -8.02 5.92
C TYR A 6 -18.59 -8.45 5.09
N THR A 7 -19.77 -8.23 5.62
CA THR A 7 -21.00 -8.34 4.85
C THR A 7 -21.42 -6.97 4.37
N GLY A 8 -21.25 -6.73 3.07
CA GLY A 8 -21.94 -5.67 2.37
C GLY A 8 -21.18 -4.36 2.26
N ALA A 9 -20.50 -4.22 1.15
CA ALA A 9 -20.29 -3.05 0.30
C ALA A 9 -19.07 -3.30 -0.60
N VAL A 10 -19.21 -4.18 -1.56
CA VAL A 10 -18.12 -4.49 -2.51
C VAL A 10 -18.01 -3.42 -3.60
N TYR A 11 -18.99 -2.55 -3.72
CA TYR A 11 -19.04 -1.55 -4.77
C TYR A 11 -19.39 -0.17 -4.19
N GLY A 12 -18.33 0.64 -3.97
CA GLY A 12 -18.38 2.08 -4.06
C GLY A 12 -19.29 2.85 -3.11
N GLN A 13 -18.73 3.26 -1.97
CA GLN A 13 -19.13 4.56 -1.39
C GLN A 13 -17.99 5.60 -1.43
N ASP A 14 -16.77 5.21 -1.85
CA ASP A 14 -15.60 6.11 -1.95
C ASP A 14 -15.27 6.47 -3.41
N GLY A 15 -16.29 6.74 -4.24
CA GLY A 15 -16.11 7.32 -5.56
C GLY A 15 -15.13 6.58 -6.49
N GLY A 16 -15.12 5.25 -6.51
CA GLY A 16 -14.26 4.45 -7.40
C GLY A 16 -12.84 4.22 -6.90
N ARG A 17 -12.38 4.91 -5.87
CA ARG A 17 -11.07 4.68 -5.25
C ARG A 17 -11.07 3.36 -4.46
N ILE A 18 -9.95 2.65 -4.52
CA ILE A 18 -9.78 1.38 -3.82
C ILE A 18 -8.52 1.41 -2.96
N HIS A 19 -8.66 0.86 -1.75
CA HIS A 19 -7.54 0.66 -0.83
C HIS A 19 -7.14 -0.82 -0.86
N ARG A 20 -5.92 -1.08 -1.29
CA ARG A 20 -5.32 -2.42 -1.32
C ARG A 20 -3.80 -2.32 -1.39
N SER A 21 -3.13 -3.45 -1.18
CA SER A 21 -1.71 -3.60 -1.45
C SER A 21 -1.41 -3.35 -2.92
N GLU A 22 -0.27 -2.76 -3.22
CA GLU A 22 0.14 -2.54 -4.61
C GLU A 22 0.66 -3.83 -5.23
N PHE A 23 -0.01 -4.28 -6.26
CA PHE A 23 0.46 -5.39 -7.09
C PHE A 23 -0.18 -5.35 -8.48
N VAL A 24 0.51 -5.95 -9.44
CA VAL A 24 -0.03 -6.27 -10.76
C VAL A 24 0.21 -7.76 -10.99
N PRO A 25 -0.84 -8.53 -11.28
CA PRO A 25 -0.69 -9.95 -11.56
C PRO A 25 0.01 -10.18 -12.91
N PHE A 26 0.70 -11.31 -13.03
CA PHE A 26 1.32 -11.79 -14.24
C PHE A 26 0.54 -13.00 -14.79
N ASP A 27 0.52 -13.16 -16.11
CA ASP A 27 -0.16 -14.29 -16.76
C ASP A 27 0.68 -15.57 -16.74
N THR A 28 2.01 -15.44 -16.72
CA THR A 28 2.93 -16.58 -16.71
C THR A 28 3.87 -16.53 -15.50
N ARG A 29 4.35 -17.72 -15.12
CA ARG A 29 5.31 -17.85 -14.05
C ARG A 29 6.65 -17.21 -14.37
N GLU A 30 7.09 -17.38 -15.61
CA GLU A 30 8.35 -16.85 -16.13
C GLU A 30 8.38 -15.32 -16.06
N ASP A 31 7.29 -14.66 -16.47
CA ASP A 31 7.21 -13.21 -16.41
C ASP A 31 7.11 -12.70 -14.95
N ALA A 32 6.42 -13.44 -14.08
CA ALA A 32 6.36 -13.12 -12.66
C ALA A 32 7.73 -13.26 -11.97
N ASP A 33 8.49 -14.31 -12.31
CA ASP A 33 9.85 -14.51 -11.79
C ASP A 33 10.82 -13.43 -12.28
N ALA A 34 10.65 -12.97 -13.53
CA ALA A 34 11.45 -11.90 -14.15
C ALA A 34 10.93 -10.48 -13.85
N LEU A 35 9.75 -10.33 -13.22
CA LEU A 35 9.03 -9.06 -13.03
C LEU A 35 8.80 -8.33 -14.36
N ASN A 36 8.58 -9.08 -15.45
CA ASN A 36 8.46 -8.57 -16.80
C ASN A 36 6.99 -8.29 -17.18
N ARG A 37 6.51 -7.09 -16.92
CA ARG A 37 5.14 -6.66 -17.25
C ARG A 37 4.91 -6.38 -18.76
N LYS A 38 5.97 -6.33 -19.55
CA LYS A 38 5.86 -5.97 -20.98
C LYS A 38 5.28 -7.08 -21.87
N ASN A 39 5.28 -8.32 -21.39
CA ASN A 39 4.79 -9.48 -22.13
C ASN A 39 3.31 -9.77 -21.89
N THR A 40 2.61 -8.97 -21.11
CA THR A 40 1.19 -9.17 -20.85
C THR A 40 0.33 -8.17 -21.59
N ASP A 41 -0.71 -8.65 -22.25
CA ASP A 41 -1.74 -7.81 -22.88
C ASP A 41 -2.67 -7.15 -21.83
N LYS A 42 -2.48 -7.46 -20.54
CA LYS A 42 -3.31 -6.96 -19.44
C LYS A 42 -2.71 -5.75 -18.71
N TYR A 43 -1.66 -5.16 -19.25
CA TYR A 43 -0.98 -4.01 -18.65
C TYR A 43 -0.68 -2.94 -19.70
N LEU A 44 -1.05 -1.70 -19.39
CA LEU A 44 -0.79 -0.53 -20.24
C LEU A 44 -0.17 0.58 -19.39
N VAL A 45 0.95 1.14 -19.84
CA VAL A 45 1.52 2.34 -19.24
C VAL A 45 0.56 3.51 -19.43
N PHE A 46 0.24 4.23 -18.37
CA PHE A 46 -0.53 5.47 -18.44
C PHE A 46 0.44 6.64 -18.41
N ALA A 47 0.63 7.27 -19.56
CA ALA A 47 1.49 8.45 -19.72
C ALA A 47 0.60 9.62 -20.18
N PRO A 48 -0.03 10.35 -19.23
CA PRO A 48 -0.94 11.43 -19.58
C PRO A 48 -0.18 12.66 -20.06
N GLY A 49 -0.82 13.41 -20.94
CA GLY A 49 -0.35 14.69 -21.45
C GLY A 49 -1.36 15.79 -21.22
N LEU A 50 -0.99 17.02 -21.55
CA LEU A 50 -1.90 18.17 -21.51
C LEU A 50 -3.00 17.97 -22.54
N LEU A 51 -4.25 18.10 -22.15
CA LEU A 51 -5.41 18.03 -23.02
C LEU A 51 -6.07 19.41 -23.13
N ASN A 52 -6.33 19.84 -24.37
CA ASN A 52 -6.94 21.12 -24.69
C ASN A 52 -8.19 20.92 -25.52
N ASP A 53 -9.18 21.80 -25.36
CA ASP A 53 -10.30 21.98 -26.28
C ASP A 53 -10.20 23.41 -26.83
N GLY A 54 -9.67 23.53 -28.04
CA GLY A 54 -9.28 24.82 -28.59
C GLY A 54 -8.13 25.47 -27.81
N GLU A 55 -8.39 26.67 -27.25
CA GLU A 55 -7.44 27.41 -26.41
C GLU A 55 -7.57 27.08 -24.92
N GLU A 56 -8.63 26.37 -24.52
CA GLU A 56 -8.89 26.02 -23.12
C GLU A 56 -8.17 24.73 -22.73
N VAL A 57 -7.47 24.78 -21.58
CA VAL A 57 -6.83 23.59 -20.99
C VAL A 57 -7.87 22.83 -20.18
N LEU A 58 -8.21 21.63 -20.63
CA LEU A 58 -9.15 20.76 -19.91
C LEU A 58 -8.50 20.09 -18.68
N GLY A 59 -7.20 19.80 -18.76
CA GLY A 59 -6.47 19.11 -17.69
C GLY A 59 -5.33 18.26 -18.23
N ILE A 60 -4.98 17.22 -17.49
CA ILE A 60 -3.96 16.24 -17.87
C ILE A 60 -4.66 14.89 -18.10
N GLY A 61 -4.40 14.24 -19.22
CA GLY A 61 -5.05 12.97 -19.51
C GLY A 61 -4.56 12.30 -20.78
N ASN A 62 -5.29 11.27 -21.17
CA ASN A 62 -5.03 10.56 -22.43
C ASN A 62 -6.31 9.87 -22.93
N VAL A 63 -6.41 9.69 -24.24
CA VAL A 63 -7.39 8.79 -24.85
C VAL A 63 -6.75 7.41 -24.93
N VAL A 64 -7.33 6.45 -24.21
CA VAL A 64 -6.82 5.08 -24.13
C VAL A 64 -7.76 4.14 -24.87
N ASN A 65 -7.24 3.44 -25.86
CA ASN A 65 -7.97 2.36 -26.53
C ASN A 65 -7.74 1.07 -25.75
N LEU A 66 -8.78 0.58 -25.08
CA LEU A 66 -8.68 -0.63 -24.28
C LEU A 66 -8.81 -1.89 -25.14
N PRO A 67 -7.93 -2.90 -24.95
CA PRO A 67 -8.04 -4.16 -25.69
C PRO A 67 -9.38 -4.86 -25.46
N ASN A 68 -9.96 -5.43 -26.52
CA ASN A 68 -11.26 -6.11 -26.42
C ASN A 68 -11.31 -7.23 -25.37
N GLY A 69 -10.19 -7.89 -25.11
CA GLY A 69 -10.07 -8.95 -24.10
C GLY A 69 -10.22 -8.46 -22.65
N TRP A 70 -10.22 -7.13 -22.40
CA TRP A 70 -10.34 -6.56 -21.06
C TRP A 70 -11.78 -6.46 -20.57
N PHE A 71 -12.80 -6.51 -21.44
CA PHE A 71 -14.20 -6.21 -21.08
C PHE A 71 -14.88 -7.26 -20.21
N ASP A 72 -14.33 -8.47 -20.09
CA ASP A 72 -14.78 -9.47 -19.10
C ASP A 72 -13.86 -9.49 -17.85
N SER A 73 -13.18 -8.39 -17.59
CA SER A 73 -12.25 -8.23 -16.47
C SER A 73 -12.62 -7.03 -15.61
N PHE A 74 -12.04 -6.93 -14.43
CA PHE A 74 -11.90 -5.67 -13.74
C PHE A 74 -10.81 -4.85 -14.42
N ILE A 75 -11.05 -3.56 -14.56
CA ILE A 75 -10.10 -2.62 -15.17
C ILE A 75 -9.72 -1.59 -14.13
N TYR A 76 -8.46 -1.54 -13.79
CA TYR A 76 -7.92 -0.67 -12.75
C TYR A 76 -6.97 0.36 -13.34
N LEU A 77 -7.02 1.57 -12.79
CA LEU A 77 -6.04 2.63 -13.00
C LEU A 77 -5.24 2.83 -11.72
N HIS A 78 -3.92 2.77 -11.82
CA HIS A 78 -2.99 3.18 -10.79
C HIS A 78 -2.37 4.52 -11.15
N LEU A 79 -2.49 5.49 -10.26
CA LEU A 79 -1.83 6.79 -10.37
C LEU A 79 -0.80 6.93 -9.26
N GLU A 80 0.43 7.18 -9.63
CA GLU A 80 1.46 7.66 -8.71
C GLU A 80 1.29 9.16 -8.45
N ASN A 81 2.26 9.79 -7.78
CA ASN A 81 2.28 11.22 -7.54
C ASN A 81 1.77 12.04 -8.72
N THR A 82 0.67 12.77 -8.55
CA THR A 82 0.07 13.63 -9.58
C THR A 82 0.53 15.09 -9.47
N GLY A 83 1.13 15.45 -8.34
CA GLY A 83 1.69 16.78 -8.06
C GLY A 83 0.67 17.83 -7.62
N THR A 84 -0.60 17.64 -7.88
CA THR A 84 -1.69 18.53 -7.46
C THR A 84 -2.98 17.75 -7.27
N ALA A 85 -3.94 18.29 -6.52
CA ALA A 85 -5.27 17.74 -6.35
C ALA A 85 -6.01 17.67 -7.70
N TYR A 86 -6.90 16.71 -7.86
CA TYR A 86 -7.57 16.48 -9.13
C TYR A 86 -8.92 15.82 -8.96
N THR A 87 -9.79 16.06 -9.95
CA THR A 87 -10.99 15.26 -10.19
C THR A 87 -10.71 14.31 -11.33
N LEU A 88 -10.74 12.99 -11.04
CA LEU A 88 -10.59 11.95 -12.06
C LEU A 88 -11.93 11.76 -12.79
N ARG A 89 -11.90 11.92 -14.11
CA ARG A 89 -13.04 11.61 -14.99
C ARG A 89 -12.66 10.55 -16.03
N VAL A 90 -13.62 9.68 -16.30
CA VAL A 90 -13.52 8.72 -17.39
C VAL A 90 -14.71 8.91 -18.31
N ASN A 91 -14.46 9.26 -19.55
CA ASN A 91 -15.45 9.77 -20.48
C ASN A 91 -16.13 11.00 -19.84
N ASP A 92 -17.45 11.02 -19.76
CA ASP A 92 -18.18 12.14 -19.16
C ASP A 92 -18.55 11.93 -17.68
N ARG A 93 -17.97 10.92 -17.02
CA ARG A 93 -18.35 10.51 -15.68
C ARG A 93 -17.22 10.75 -14.67
N THR A 94 -17.54 11.41 -13.56
CA THR A 94 -16.63 11.56 -12.42
C THR A 94 -16.44 10.21 -11.73
N VAL A 95 -15.18 9.83 -11.53
CA VAL A 95 -14.77 8.61 -10.81
C VAL A 95 -14.46 8.94 -9.35
N ALA A 96 -13.65 9.98 -9.12
CA ALA A 96 -13.23 10.38 -7.78
C ALA A 96 -12.74 11.83 -7.75
N VAL A 97 -12.78 12.43 -6.56
CA VAL A 97 -12.06 13.67 -6.23
C VAL A 97 -10.93 13.31 -5.28
N VAL A 98 -9.72 13.75 -5.54
CA VAL A 98 -8.52 13.39 -4.79
C VAL A 98 -7.82 14.66 -4.29
N GLU A 99 -7.78 14.80 -2.97
CA GLU A 99 -7.17 15.96 -2.30
C GLU A 99 -5.71 15.74 -1.94
N ASP A 100 -5.28 14.46 -1.82
CA ASP A 100 -3.87 14.10 -1.58
C ASP A 100 -3.18 13.72 -2.89
N PRO A 101 -2.44 14.65 -3.53
CA PRO A 101 -1.84 14.42 -4.83
C PRO A 101 -0.54 13.60 -4.76
N PHE A 102 0.02 13.41 -3.57
CA PHE A 102 1.34 12.80 -3.39
C PHE A 102 1.28 11.33 -3.02
N ALA A 103 0.17 10.89 -2.44
CA ALA A 103 -0.07 9.46 -2.20
C ALA A 103 -0.58 8.78 -3.48
N PRO A 104 -0.09 7.58 -3.79
CA PRO A 104 -0.62 6.78 -4.89
C PRO A 104 -2.09 6.43 -4.69
N ALA A 105 -2.80 6.28 -5.79
CA ALA A 105 -4.22 5.96 -5.76
C ALA A 105 -4.57 4.91 -6.82
N ASP A 106 -5.36 3.93 -6.42
CA ASP A 106 -5.96 2.93 -7.31
C ASP A 106 -7.45 3.21 -7.51
N PHE A 107 -7.92 3.03 -8.73
CA PHE A 107 -9.32 3.24 -9.10
C PHE A 107 -9.87 2.05 -9.88
N ASP A 108 -11.08 1.62 -9.55
CA ASP A 108 -11.84 0.68 -10.36
C ASP A 108 -12.56 1.43 -11.49
N LEU A 109 -12.05 1.32 -12.69
CA LEU A 109 -12.63 1.95 -13.88
C LEU A 109 -13.66 1.08 -14.58
N THR A 110 -13.86 -0.17 -14.15
CA THR A 110 -14.76 -1.13 -14.81
C THR A 110 -16.14 -0.56 -15.14
N PRO A 111 -16.83 0.19 -14.24
CA PRO A 111 -18.15 0.74 -14.54
C PRO A 111 -18.13 1.97 -15.47
N TYR A 112 -16.95 2.55 -15.72
CA TYR A 112 -16.82 3.84 -16.42
C TYR A 112 -16.34 3.72 -17.86
N VAL A 113 -15.66 2.60 -18.19
CA VAL A 113 -15.06 2.37 -19.50
C VAL A 113 -16.02 1.72 -20.48
N LYS A 114 -15.76 1.92 -21.77
CA LYS A 114 -16.49 1.34 -22.90
C LYS A 114 -15.50 0.71 -23.90
N GLN A 115 -16.03 -0.07 -24.83
CA GLN A 115 -15.23 -0.61 -25.92
C GLN A 115 -14.68 0.53 -26.80
N GLY A 116 -13.42 0.41 -27.24
CA GLY A 116 -12.75 1.42 -28.04
C GLY A 116 -12.12 2.52 -27.20
N ASP A 117 -12.19 3.74 -27.67
CA ASP A 117 -11.52 4.89 -27.07
C ASP A 117 -12.22 5.37 -25.80
N ASN A 118 -11.42 5.56 -24.76
CA ASN A 118 -11.84 6.09 -23.48
C ASN A 118 -10.97 7.29 -23.13
N LEU A 119 -11.61 8.43 -22.88
CA LEU A 119 -10.95 9.60 -22.35
C LEU A 119 -10.78 9.44 -20.85
N ILE A 120 -9.53 9.41 -20.39
CA ILE A 120 -9.17 9.47 -18.97
C ILE A 120 -8.58 10.85 -18.73
N LEU A 121 -9.26 11.66 -17.92
CA LEU A 121 -8.95 13.06 -17.68
C LEU A 121 -8.80 13.34 -16.19
N LEU A 122 -7.73 14.02 -15.81
CA LEU A 122 -7.54 14.61 -14.49
C LEU A 122 -7.77 16.13 -14.63
N GLU A 123 -8.90 16.60 -14.16
CA GLU A 123 -9.19 18.02 -14.02
C GLU A 123 -8.46 18.51 -12.77
N LEU A 124 -7.38 19.27 -12.97
CA LEU A 124 -6.52 19.73 -11.88
C LEU A 124 -7.16 20.89 -11.15
N HIS A 125 -7.07 20.91 -9.83
CA HIS A 125 -7.56 22.01 -9.01
C HIS A 125 -6.66 22.25 -7.79
N GLU A 126 -6.79 23.39 -7.15
CA GLU A 126 -6.20 23.61 -5.86
C GLU A 126 -6.88 22.71 -4.82
N SER A 127 -6.08 22.14 -3.89
CA SER A 127 -6.64 21.30 -2.85
C SER A 127 -7.62 22.09 -1.98
N ASN A 128 -8.75 21.47 -1.64
CA ASN A 128 -9.71 22.00 -0.67
C ASN A 128 -9.22 21.85 0.78
N THR A 129 -8.11 21.11 0.97
CA THR A 129 -7.46 20.88 2.27
C THR A 129 -5.97 21.24 2.25
N PRO A 130 -5.60 22.43 1.75
CA PRO A 130 -4.19 22.80 1.58
C PRO A 130 -3.44 22.86 2.90
N GLU A 131 -4.14 23.10 4.02
CA GLU A 131 -3.57 23.14 5.36
C GLU A 131 -2.95 21.81 5.78
N LEU A 132 -3.40 20.66 5.25
CA LEU A 132 -2.88 19.35 5.63
C LEU A 132 -1.51 19.03 5.06
N GLN A 133 -1.01 19.85 4.14
CA GLN A 133 0.28 19.60 3.47
C GLN A 133 1.19 20.84 3.44
N LYS A 134 0.93 21.84 4.26
CA LYS A 134 1.77 23.05 4.35
C LYS A 134 3.20 22.79 4.84
N GLY A 135 3.36 21.78 5.69
CA GLY A 135 4.68 21.33 6.17
C GLY A 135 5.33 20.26 5.28
N PHE A 136 4.73 19.95 4.14
CA PHE A 136 5.23 18.89 3.25
C PHE A 136 6.26 19.43 2.25
N THR A 137 7.34 18.69 2.06
CA THR A 137 8.32 18.93 0.99
C THR A 137 8.12 17.86 -0.09
N PRO A 138 7.67 18.23 -1.30
CA PRO A 138 7.49 17.29 -2.40
C PRO A 138 8.77 16.52 -2.72
N THR A 139 8.63 15.25 -3.08
CA THR A 139 9.74 14.47 -3.59
C THR A 139 10.08 14.92 -5.01
N PRO A 140 11.34 14.77 -5.46
CA PRO A 140 11.72 15.09 -6.84
C PRO A 140 11.28 14.02 -7.85
N VAL A 141 10.51 13.03 -7.44
CA VAL A 141 9.92 12.03 -8.34
C VAL A 141 8.94 12.72 -9.28
N LYS A 142 9.12 12.53 -10.58
CA LYS A 142 8.27 13.16 -11.59
C LYS A 142 6.83 12.68 -11.46
N PRO A 143 5.84 13.57 -11.61
CA PRO A 143 4.44 13.17 -11.65
C PRO A 143 4.18 12.06 -12.68
N PHE A 144 3.21 11.19 -12.37
CA PHE A 144 2.78 10.06 -13.18
C PHE A 144 3.84 8.99 -13.49
N THR A 145 5.05 9.08 -12.93
CA THR A 145 6.04 8.01 -13.05
C THR A 145 5.46 6.71 -12.46
N ASN A 146 5.48 5.63 -13.24
CA ASN A 146 4.87 4.33 -12.90
C ASN A 146 3.33 4.32 -12.80
N SER A 147 2.64 5.25 -13.45
CA SER A 147 1.19 5.17 -13.60
C SER A 147 0.81 4.20 -14.73
N TYR A 148 -0.24 3.41 -14.50
CA TYR A 148 -0.63 2.34 -15.43
C TYR A 148 -2.09 1.93 -15.29
N LEU A 149 -2.61 1.29 -16.35
CA LEU A 149 -3.85 0.53 -16.30
C LEU A 149 -3.52 -0.96 -16.35
N PHE A 150 -4.36 -1.77 -15.71
CA PHE A 150 -4.29 -3.20 -15.88
C PHE A 150 -5.67 -3.86 -15.80
N ALA A 151 -5.79 -5.01 -16.44
CA ALA A 151 -6.96 -5.85 -16.36
C ALA A 151 -6.71 -7.05 -15.47
N GLN A 152 -7.72 -7.45 -14.70
CA GLN A 152 -7.67 -8.61 -13.84
C GLN A 152 -8.98 -9.41 -13.99
N GLU A 153 -8.91 -10.75 -14.07
CA GLU A 153 -10.12 -11.56 -14.18
C GLU A 153 -11.12 -11.25 -13.05
N LYS A 154 -12.41 -11.34 -13.35
CA LYS A 154 -13.46 -11.06 -12.35
C LYS A 154 -13.45 -12.03 -11.16
N ARG A 155 -12.78 -13.18 -11.25
CA ARG A 155 -12.41 -14.03 -10.10
C ARG A 155 -10.91 -14.03 -9.96
N SER A 156 -10.44 -13.38 -8.94
CA SER A 156 -9.02 -13.10 -8.77
C SER A 156 -8.71 -12.69 -7.34
N ILE A 157 -7.43 -12.58 -7.04
CA ILE A 157 -6.96 -12.02 -5.78
C ILE A 157 -7.25 -10.53 -5.75
N ARG A 158 -8.02 -10.10 -4.76
CA ARG A 158 -8.34 -8.68 -4.52
C ARG A 158 -7.25 -7.98 -3.75
N ASP A 159 -6.73 -8.65 -2.71
CA ASP A 159 -5.74 -8.11 -1.79
C ASP A 159 -5.13 -9.25 -0.97
N PHE A 160 -4.09 -8.97 -0.20
CA PHE A 160 -3.46 -9.93 0.69
C PHE A 160 -2.79 -9.26 1.87
N ASN A 161 -2.57 -10.03 2.95
CA ASN A 161 -1.62 -9.74 4.01
C ASN A 161 -0.58 -10.85 4.04
N VAL A 162 0.69 -10.51 4.12
CA VAL A 162 1.77 -11.48 4.18
C VAL A 162 2.80 -11.10 5.23
N ALA A 163 3.15 -12.04 6.10
CA ALA A 163 4.25 -11.92 7.04
C ALA A 163 4.90 -13.29 7.24
N LEU A 164 6.20 -13.31 7.48
CA LEU A 164 6.92 -14.49 7.92
C LEU A 164 7.42 -14.23 9.34
N ILE A 165 6.74 -14.82 10.32
CA ILE A 165 6.87 -14.49 11.73
C ILE A 165 7.39 -15.68 12.55
N PRO A 166 8.01 -15.46 13.72
CA PRO A 166 8.33 -16.53 14.66
C PRO A 166 7.07 -17.28 15.13
N ASP A 167 7.14 -18.60 15.20
CA ASP A 167 6.13 -19.41 15.88
C ASP A 167 6.14 -19.19 17.42
N SER A 168 5.13 -19.66 18.13
CA SER A 168 4.99 -19.50 19.58
C SER A 168 6.13 -20.17 20.36
N THR A 169 6.74 -21.22 19.82
CA THR A 169 7.87 -21.94 20.44
C THR A 169 9.23 -21.33 20.07
N ARG A 170 9.27 -20.40 19.11
CA ARG A 170 10.48 -19.73 18.55
C ARG A 170 11.50 -20.68 17.94
N LYS A 171 11.03 -21.76 17.41
CA LYS A 171 11.89 -22.75 16.70
C LYS A 171 11.77 -22.64 15.19
N PHE A 172 10.63 -22.16 14.70
CA PHE A 172 10.27 -22.14 13.30
C PHE A 172 9.75 -20.75 12.91
N GLY A 173 9.68 -20.50 11.61
CA GLY A 173 8.84 -19.45 11.05
C GLY A 173 7.44 -19.98 10.79
N VAL A 174 6.48 -19.06 10.74
CA VAL A 174 5.14 -19.29 10.23
C VAL A 174 4.93 -18.28 9.10
N LEU A 175 4.57 -18.76 7.92
CA LEU A 175 4.09 -17.89 6.86
C LEU A 175 2.62 -17.54 7.20
N ASP A 176 2.41 -16.36 7.76
CA ASP A 176 1.07 -15.83 7.99
C ASP A 176 0.61 -15.12 6.72
N LEU A 177 -0.27 -15.79 5.98
CA LEU A 177 -0.73 -15.35 4.67
C LEU A 177 -2.25 -15.36 4.61
N GLU A 178 -2.83 -14.17 4.49
CA GLU A 178 -4.25 -13.97 4.25
C GLU A 178 -4.44 -13.47 2.83
N VAL A 179 -5.29 -14.12 2.04
CA VAL A 179 -5.58 -13.78 0.66
C VAL A 179 -7.06 -13.50 0.51
N ILE A 180 -7.41 -12.29 0.11
CA ILE A 180 -8.78 -11.86 -0.15
C ILE A 180 -9.06 -12.11 -1.63
N VAL A 181 -10.07 -12.92 -1.90
CA VAL A 181 -10.51 -13.30 -3.24
C VAL A 181 -11.80 -12.56 -3.58
N GLN A 182 -11.87 -12.02 -4.79
CA GLN A 182 -13.05 -11.36 -5.31
C GLN A 182 -13.76 -12.21 -6.38
N ASN A 183 -15.08 -12.12 -6.42
CA ASN A 183 -15.91 -12.62 -7.51
C ASN A 183 -16.83 -11.52 -8.04
N GLY A 184 -16.53 -10.98 -9.21
CA GLY A 184 -17.34 -9.95 -9.88
C GLY A 184 -18.51 -10.48 -10.72
N TYR A 185 -18.62 -11.80 -10.89
CA TYR A 185 -19.78 -12.40 -11.56
C TYR A 185 -20.98 -12.45 -10.61
N ASN A 186 -22.18 -12.67 -11.14
CA ASN A 186 -23.41 -12.80 -10.36
C ASN A 186 -23.71 -14.25 -9.89
N TYR A 187 -22.79 -15.17 -10.11
CA TYR A 187 -22.89 -16.57 -9.77
C TYR A 187 -21.60 -17.06 -9.10
N GLU A 188 -21.71 -18.08 -8.29
CA GLU A 188 -20.58 -18.72 -7.63
C GLU A 188 -19.87 -19.72 -8.57
N GLU A 189 -18.59 -19.88 -8.41
CA GLU A 189 -17.77 -20.93 -9.01
C GLU A 189 -16.50 -21.09 -8.20
N PRO A 190 -16.00 -22.32 -8.01
CA PRO A 190 -14.78 -22.53 -7.26
C PRO A 190 -13.56 -21.92 -7.95
N ILE A 191 -12.64 -21.45 -7.14
CA ILE A 191 -11.31 -21.00 -7.51
C ILE A 191 -10.29 -21.64 -6.57
N THR A 192 -9.17 -22.09 -7.10
CA THR A 192 -8.04 -22.56 -6.31
C THR A 192 -7.11 -21.39 -6.06
N VAL A 193 -6.77 -21.12 -4.80
CA VAL A 193 -5.73 -20.18 -4.39
C VAL A 193 -4.55 -21.00 -3.90
N GLY A 194 -3.34 -20.61 -4.29
CA GLY A 194 -2.13 -21.31 -3.87
C GLY A 194 -0.95 -20.38 -3.69
N PHE A 195 0.07 -20.89 -3.00
CA PHE A 195 1.35 -20.22 -2.87
C PHE A 195 2.50 -21.24 -2.97
N ASP A 196 3.66 -20.73 -3.40
CA ASP A 196 4.96 -21.38 -3.21
C ASP A 196 5.85 -20.43 -2.42
N ILE A 197 6.62 -20.91 -1.44
CA ILE A 197 7.61 -20.12 -0.73
C ILE A 197 9.02 -20.63 -0.96
N TYR A 198 9.94 -19.71 -1.26
CA TYR A 198 11.36 -19.98 -1.54
C TYR A 198 12.25 -19.26 -0.53
N ALA A 199 13.30 -19.98 -0.11
CA ALA A 199 14.37 -19.40 0.69
C ALA A 199 15.12 -18.29 -0.08
N PRO A 200 15.90 -17.45 0.61
CA PRO A 200 16.72 -16.40 -0.04
C PRO A 200 17.70 -16.94 -1.08
N ASN A 201 18.12 -18.20 -0.98
CA ASN A 201 18.98 -18.87 -1.96
C ASN A 201 18.22 -19.50 -3.15
N GLY A 202 16.90 -19.29 -3.24
CA GLY A 202 16.04 -19.81 -4.31
C GLY A 202 15.51 -21.23 -4.13
N LYS A 203 15.86 -21.92 -3.03
CA LYS A 203 15.34 -23.27 -2.75
C LYS A 203 13.85 -23.19 -2.38
N LEU A 204 13.01 -24.02 -3.03
CA LEU A 204 11.61 -24.20 -2.63
C LEU A 204 11.56 -24.81 -1.22
N LEU A 205 10.83 -24.19 -0.33
CA LEU A 205 10.65 -24.63 1.06
C LEU A 205 9.32 -25.32 1.29
N ASP A 206 8.25 -24.74 0.78
CA ASP A 206 6.89 -25.26 0.95
C ASP A 206 5.96 -24.71 -0.13
N PHE A 207 4.81 -25.34 -0.29
CA PHE A 207 3.72 -24.91 -1.15
C PHE A 207 2.39 -25.47 -0.64
N SER A 208 1.31 -24.74 -0.89
CA SER A 208 -0.04 -25.23 -0.58
C SER A 208 -1.07 -24.63 -1.52
N VAL A 209 -2.21 -25.31 -1.60
CA VAL A 209 -3.39 -24.85 -2.34
C VAL A 209 -4.63 -25.03 -1.49
N ASN A 210 -5.62 -24.17 -1.71
CA ASN A 210 -6.91 -24.25 -1.07
C ASN A 210 -8.00 -23.89 -2.08
N ASP A 211 -9.04 -24.71 -2.17
CA ASP A 211 -10.19 -24.45 -3.01
C ASP A 211 -11.23 -23.68 -2.22
N ILE A 212 -11.75 -22.60 -2.80
CA ILE A 212 -12.76 -21.76 -2.20
C ILE A 212 -13.86 -21.46 -3.23
N THR A 213 -15.11 -21.41 -2.78
CA THR A 213 -16.24 -21.00 -3.59
C THR A 213 -16.71 -19.63 -3.11
N VAL A 214 -16.43 -18.61 -3.90
CA VAL A 214 -16.80 -17.23 -3.56
C VAL A 214 -18.18 -16.94 -4.14
N PRO A 215 -19.16 -16.53 -3.32
CA PRO A 215 -20.49 -16.14 -3.80
C PRO A 215 -20.41 -15.02 -4.85
N GLY A 216 -21.46 -14.92 -5.67
CA GLY A 216 -21.51 -13.89 -6.70
C GLY A 216 -21.47 -12.47 -6.11
N ARG A 217 -20.70 -11.59 -6.74
CA ARG A 217 -20.51 -10.18 -6.35
C ARG A 217 -20.08 -10.01 -4.88
N SER A 218 -19.16 -10.87 -4.42
CA SER A 218 -18.67 -10.85 -3.05
C SER A 218 -17.16 -11.02 -2.96
N LEU A 219 -16.67 -10.89 -1.73
CA LEU A 219 -15.31 -11.23 -1.32
C LEU A 219 -15.34 -12.40 -0.35
N ASP A 220 -14.27 -13.19 -0.35
CA ASP A 220 -14.03 -14.19 0.68
C ASP A 220 -12.53 -14.29 0.95
N THR A 221 -12.13 -14.96 2.02
CA THR A 221 -10.76 -14.95 2.51
C THR A 221 -10.22 -16.36 2.69
N VAL A 222 -9.06 -16.61 2.10
CA VAL A 222 -8.27 -17.83 2.31
C VAL A 222 -7.08 -17.50 3.22
N ARG A 223 -6.81 -18.39 4.21
CA ARG A 223 -5.67 -18.25 5.12
C ARG A 223 -4.76 -19.45 5.03
N PHE A 224 -3.45 -19.17 5.06
CA PHE A 224 -2.40 -20.17 5.12
C PHE A 224 -1.47 -19.84 6.27
N SER A 225 -1.06 -20.85 7.04
CA SER A 225 -0.17 -20.69 8.19
C SER A 225 0.82 -21.85 8.32
N PRO A 226 1.55 -22.22 7.25
CA PRO A 226 2.52 -23.32 7.31
C PRO A 226 3.73 -22.98 8.14
N TYR A 227 4.32 -23.99 8.77
CA TYR A 227 5.62 -23.85 9.44
C TYR A 227 6.76 -23.87 8.43
N ILE A 228 7.64 -22.88 8.51
CA ILE A 228 8.83 -22.75 7.66
C ILE A 228 10.07 -23.02 8.50
N TYR A 229 10.82 -24.04 8.11
CA TYR A 229 12.02 -24.48 8.83
C TYR A 229 13.24 -23.61 8.49
N HIS A 230 14.22 -23.56 9.39
CA HIS A 230 15.53 -22.88 9.21
C HIS A 230 15.41 -21.36 8.95
N THR A 231 14.34 -20.72 9.45
CA THR A 231 14.13 -19.28 9.22
C THR A 231 15.04 -18.41 10.08
N TYR A 232 15.43 -18.86 11.28
CA TYR A 232 16.28 -18.07 12.19
C TYR A 232 17.68 -17.80 11.65
N GLU A 233 18.19 -18.66 10.75
CA GLU A 233 19.46 -18.46 10.06
C GLU A 233 19.41 -17.27 9.09
N ASN A 234 18.19 -16.93 8.63
CA ASN A 234 17.89 -15.87 7.68
C ASN A 234 16.99 -14.79 8.30
N SER A 235 17.26 -14.40 9.55
CA SER A 235 16.51 -13.35 10.23
C SER A 235 16.74 -11.99 9.58
N TRP A 236 15.69 -11.34 9.13
CA TRP A 236 15.76 -10.03 8.51
C TRP A 236 16.05 -8.94 9.55
N GLY A 237 16.91 -7.99 9.22
CA GLY A 237 17.34 -6.90 10.10
C GLY A 237 18.38 -7.30 11.14
N ALA A 238 18.68 -8.60 11.29
CA ALA A 238 19.70 -9.05 12.22
C ALA A 238 21.10 -8.67 11.71
N LYS A 239 21.85 -7.91 12.53
CA LYS A 239 23.21 -7.43 12.19
C LYS A 239 23.28 -6.71 10.83
N GLY A 240 22.20 -6.07 10.41
CA GLY A 240 22.10 -5.37 9.13
C GLY A 240 21.95 -6.27 7.90
N ALA A 241 21.76 -7.57 8.06
CA ALA A 241 21.43 -8.48 6.98
C ALA A 241 19.95 -8.35 6.59
N ALA A 242 19.65 -8.48 5.31
CA ALA A 242 18.30 -8.34 4.78
C ALA A 242 17.90 -9.50 3.85
N PRO A 243 17.97 -10.76 4.34
CA PRO A 243 17.53 -11.89 3.55
C PRO A 243 16.02 -11.85 3.35
N LEU A 244 15.57 -11.96 2.10
CA LEU A 244 14.18 -11.96 1.72
C LEU A 244 13.79 -13.33 1.15
N TYR A 245 12.71 -13.87 1.66
CA TYR A 245 12.02 -15.03 1.11
C TYR A 245 11.13 -14.55 -0.04
N ARG A 246 10.98 -15.38 -1.07
CA ARG A 246 10.06 -15.11 -2.15
C ARG A 246 8.81 -15.96 -1.96
N VAL A 247 7.65 -15.32 -1.98
CA VAL A 247 6.35 -15.99 -2.02
C VAL A 247 5.72 -15.73 -3.38
N MET A 248 5.34 -16.80 -4.09
CA MET A 248 4.60 -16.69 -5.34
C MET A 248 3.14 -17.08 -5.07
N LEU A 249 2.26 -16.09 -5.00
CA LEU A 249 0.82 -16.33 -4.98
C LEU A 249 0.32 -16.65 -6.38
N TYR A 250 -0.70 -17.50 -6.47
CA TYR A 250 -1.35 -17.78 -7.73
C TYR A 250 -2.79 -18.22 -7.55
N THR A 251 -3.57 -18.10 -8.63
CA THR A 251 -4.88 -18.70 -8.72
C THR A 251 -4.96 -19.69 -9.87
N LYS A 252 -5.84 -20.69 -9.71
CA LYS A 252 -6.21 -21.64 -10.77
C LYS A 252 -7.72 -21.70 -10.89
N ARG A 253 -8.18 -21.92 -12.11
CA ARG A 253 -9.57 -22.26 -12.41
C ARG A 253 -9.61 -23.50 -13.30
N LYS A 254 -10.29 -24.55 -12.83
CA LYS A 254 -10.34 -25.85 -13.54
C LYS A 254 -8.94 -26.38 -13.90
N GLY A 255 -7.99 -26.25 -12.96
CA GLY A 255 -6.60 -26.69 -13.12
C GLY A 255 -5.69 -25.75 -13.93
N VAL A 256 -6.24 -24.71 -14.57
CA VAL A 256 -5.47 -23.73 -15.38
C VAL A 256 -5.08 -22.53 -14.51
N PHE A 257 -3.81 -22.20 -14.49
CA PHE A 257 -3.31 -20.99 -13.83
C PHE A 257 -3.90 -19.74 -14.47
N LYS A 258 -4.25 -18.74 -13.65
CA LYS A 258 -4.92 -17.52 -14.06
C LYS A 258 -4.13 -16.26 -13.76
N GLU A 259 -3.40 -16.26 -12.67
CA GLU A 259 -2.56 -15.14 -12.28
C GLU A 259 -1.43 -15.61 -11.36
N TYR A 260 -0.32 -14.86 -11.37
CA TYR A 260 0.81 -15.01 -10.47
C TYR A 260 1.15 -13.66 -9.87
N ILE A 261 1.36 -13.60 -8.56
CA ILE A 261 1.72 -12.39 -7.83
C ILE A 261 2.98 -12.69 -7.00
N PRO A 262 4.16 -12.19 -7.44
CA PRO A 262 5.40 -12.38 -6.71
C PRO A 262 5.50 -11.42 -5.53
N LEU A 263 5.79 -11.95 -4.34
CA LEU A 263 5.98 -11.19 -3.12
C LEU A 263 7.35 -11.47 -2.52
N LYS A 264 7.88 -10.52 -1.77
CA LYS A 264 9.09 -10.68 -0.95
C LYS A 264 8.74 -10.43 0.51
N VAL A 265 9.23 -11.27 1.40
CA VAL A 265 9.01 -11.14 2.84
C VAL A 265 10.25 -11.53 3.62
N GLY A 266 10.64 -10.74 4.61
CA GLY A 266 11.71 -11.05 5.53
C GLY A 266 11.20 -11.75 6.79
N PHE A 267 11.97 -12.67 7.34
CA PHE A 267 11.61 -13.32 8.59
C PHE A 267 11.82 -12.41 9.79
N GLY A 268 10.75 -12.16 10.54
CA GLY A 268 10.75 -11.41 11.80
C GLY A 268 9.45 -10.65 12.01
N LYS A 269 9.03 -10.51 13.25
CA LYS A 269 7.84 -9.75 13.66
C LYS A 269 8.25 -8.54 14.48
N THR A 270 7.67 -7.40 14.17
CA THR A 270 7.78 -6.18 14.97
C THR A 270 6.55 -6.08 15.87
N GLU A 271 6.77 -5.87 17.14
CA GLU A 271 5.72 -5.79 18.14
C GLU A 271 6.05 -4.71 19.18
N MET A 272 5.00 -4.14 19.78
CA MET A 272 5.14 -3.33 20.99
C MET A 272 5.16 -4.23 22.23
N LYS A 273 6.18 -4.07 23.07
CA LYS A 273 6.29 -4.74 24.35
C LYS A 273 6.93 -3.81 25.39
N ASP A 274 6.27 -3.65 26.53
CA ASP A 274 6.75 -2.80 27.63
C ASP A 274 7.16 -1.38 27.17
N GLY A 275 6.34 -0.76 26.29
CA GLY A 275 6.57 0.60 25.76
C GLY A 275 7.75 0.71 24.77
N LYS A 276 8.23 -0.43 24.21
CA LYS A 276 9.35 -0.45 23.28
C LYS A 276 8.99 -1.27 22.04
N ILE A 277 9.53 -0.86 20.90
CA ILE A 277 9.51 -1.69 19.70
C ILE A 277 10.47 -2.86 19.92
N THR A 278 9.98 -4.08 19.67
CA THR A 278 10.80 -5.30 19.79
C THR A 278 10.76 -6.11 18.51
N ARG A 279 11.87 -6.80 18.21
CA ARG A 279 11.95 -7.88 17.22
C ARG A 279 12.63 -9.09 17.85
N PHE A 280 12.06 -10.27 17.69
CA PHE A 280 12.53 -11.49 18.35
C PHE A 280 12.70 -11.28 19.88
N ASP A 281 11.76 -10.56 20.52
CA ASP A 281 11.74 -10.10 21.92
C ASP A 281 12.93 -9.25 22.37
N LYS A 282 13.71 -8.74 21.46
CA LYS A 282 14.81 -7.82 21.75
C LYS A 282 14.40 -6.41 21.37
N PRO A 283 14.61 -5.43 22.25
CA PRO A 283 14.37 -4.04 21.90
C PRO A 283 15.14 -3.62 20.64
N VAL A 284 14.47 -2.89 19.78
CA VAL A 284 15.08 -2.24 18.61
C VAL A 284 15.53 -0.85 19.02
N THR A 285 16.83 -0.57 18.92
CA THR A 285 17.33 0.80 19.05
C THR A 285 17.05 1.54 17.76
N ILE A 286 16.28 2.62 17.83
CA ILE A 286 15.95 3.44 16.67
C ILE A 286 16.98 4.57 16.57
N VAL A 287 17.64 4.66 15.42
CA VAL A 287 18.47 5.80 15.01
C VAL A 287 17.89 6.27 13.69
N SER A 288 16.98 7.24 13.77
CA SER A 288 16.16 7.68 12.64
C SER A 288 16.73 8.90 11.92
N GLU A 289 16.31 9.06 10.66
CA GLU A 289 16.57 10.23 9.83
C GLU A 289 15.35 10.51 8.97
N ARG A 290 14.97 11.78 8.84
CA ARG A 290 13.98 12.22 7.86
C ARG A 290 14.54 12.08 6.45
N TYR A 291 13.87 11.31 5.63
CA TYR A 291 14.29 11.13 4.25
C TYR A 291 13.12 10.74 3.35
N ASN A 292 12.96 11.44 2.25
CA ASN A 292 12.04 11.10 1.15
C ASN A 292 12.85 10.59 -0.06
N ALA A 293 12.20 9.80 -0.91
CA ALA A 293 12.81 9.27 -2.12
C ALA A 293 13.41 10.40 -3.00
N ALA A 294 14.60 10.15 -3.55
CA ALA A 294 15.19 10.95 -4.61
C ALA A 294 14.42 10.75 -5.94
N ALA A 295 14.91 11.34 -7.02
CA ALA A 295 14.23 11.34 -8.32
C ALA A 295 13.95 9.93 -8.88
N ASP A 296 14.77 8.95 -8.52
CA ASP A 296 14.64 7.56 -8.95
C ASP A 296 15.21 6.57 -7.93
N ALA A 297 14.98 5.29 -8.19
CA ALA A 297 15.41 4.21 -7.32
C ALA A 297 16.94 4.09 -7.17
N ALA A 298 17.70 4.42 -8.22
CA ALA A 298 19.17 4.30 -8.19
C ALA A 298 19.79 5.40 -7.31
N ALA A 299 19.33 6.64 -7.46
CA ALA A 299 19.74 7.76 -6.62
C ALA A 299 19.36 7.50 -5.16
N THR A 300 18.11 7.09 -4.91
CA THR A 300 17.61 6.74 -3.57
C THR A 300 18.43 5.63 -2.92
N ARG A 301 18.74 4.56 -3.65
CA ARG A 301 19.59 3.47 -3.13
C ARG A 301 20.97 3.97 -2.67
N LYS A 302 21.58 4.86 -3.46
CA LYS A 302 22.89 5.46 -3.12
C LYS A 302 22.82 6.27 -1.82
N GLU A 303 21.77 7.08 -1.68
CA GLU A 303 21.58 7.93 -0.49
C GLU A 303 21.24 7.10 0.75
N LEU A 304 20.34 6.11 0.65
CA LEU A 304 20.03 5.19 1.74
C LEU A 304 21.26 4.41 2.23
N LEU A 305 22.11 3.97 1.31
CA LEU A 305 23.39 3.33 1.68
C LEU A 305 24.33 4.30 2.41
N ALA A 306 24.34 5.59 2.03
CA ALA A 306 25.12 6.59 2.72
C ALA A 306 24.60 6.86 4.13
N LEU A 307 23.28 6.93 4.33
CA LEU A 307 22.65 7.04 5.64
C LEU A 307 22.98 5.82 6.51
N LYS A 308 22.83 4.62 5.97
CA LYS A 308 23.19 3.38 6.68
C LYS A 308 24.65 3.37 7.15
N LYS A 309 25.58 3.87 6.33
CA LYS A 309 27.01 4.01 6.70
C LYS A 309 27.25 4.99 7.85
N LYS A 310 26.38 5.99 8.01
CA LYS A 310 26.40 6.94 9.16
C LYS A 310 25.80 6.33 10.43
N GLY A 311 25.31 5.11 10.40
CA GLY A 311 24.69 4.41 11.54
C GLY A 311 23.17 4.61 11.63
N ILE A 312 22.54 5.26 10.66
CA ILE A 312 21.07 5.35 10.56
C ILE A 312 20.54 3.97 10.24
N ASN A 313 19.56 3.52 11.00
CA ASN A 313 18.89 2.23 10.79
C ASN A 313 17.41 2.36 10.50
N THR A 314 16.84 3.54 10.67
CA THR A 314 15.41 3.80 10.52
C THR A 314 15.20 5.03 9.65
N ILE A 315 14.38 4.90 8.63
CA ILE A 315 13.98 6.01 7.76
C ILE A 315 12.55 6.42 8.14
N TRP A 316 12.35 7.74 8.21
CA TRP A 316 11.04 8.31 8.52
C TRP A 316 10.66 9.34 7.45
N PRO A 317 9.98 8.92 6.39
CA PRO A 317 9.48 9.85 5.37
C PRO A 317 8.38 10.74 5.94
N ASN A 318 8.12 11.89 5.31
CA ASN A 318 7.05 12.80 5.71
C ASN A 318 5.72 12.60 4.94
N ALA A 319 5.66 11.59 4.07
CA ALA A 319 4.48 11.14 3.35
C ALA A 319 4.74 9.74 2.76
N PRO A 320 3.70 9.01 2.29
CA PRO A 320 3.87 7.75 1.59
C PRO A 320 4.80 7.91 0.38
N GLN A 321 5.70 6.96 0.21
CA GLN A 321 6.73 6.97 -0.82
C GLN A 321 6.35 6.08 -2.01
N PRO A 322 7.02 6.18 -3.18
CA PRO A 322 6.86 5.22 -4.26
C PRO A 322 7.13 3.78 -3.80
N TYR A 323 6.40 2.80 -4.35
CA TYR A 323 6.49 1.39 -3.93
C TYR A 323 7.92 0.82 -3.96
N TRP A 324 8.71 1.21 -4.94
CA TRP A 324 10.11 0.78 -5.04
C TRP A 324 11.00 1.29 -3.89
N PHE A 325 10.59 2.37 -3.18
CA PHE A 325 11.30 2.86 -2.01
C PHE A 325 11.25 1.85 -0.85
N TYR A 326 10.08 1.30 -0.56
CA TYR A 326 9.92 0.28 0.47
C TYR A 326 10.65 -1.01 0.10
N ASN A 327 10.61 -1.41 -1.18
CA ASN A 327 11.42 -2.53 -1.68
C ASN A 327 12.92 -2.32 -1.44
N LEU A 328 13.43 -1.11 -1.67
CA LEU A 328 14.82 -0.76 -1.36
C LEU A 328 15.13 -0.87 0.14
N CYS A 329 14.25 -0.38 1.00
CA CYS A 329 14.42 -0.50 2.45
C CYS A 329 14.41 -1.97 2.90
N ASP A 330 13.50 -2.79 2.34
CA ASP A 330 13.48 -4.24 2.58
C ASP A 330 14.80 -4.90 2.16
N GLU A 331 15.33 -4.58 0.97
CA GLU A 331 16.59 -5.12 0.45
C GLU A 331 17.84 -4.64 1.20
N LEU A 332 17.78 -3.40 1.71
CA LEU A 332 18.92 -2.81 2.43
C LEU A 332 18.90 -3.11 3.94
N GLY A 333 17.83 -3.68 4.47
CA GLY A 333 17.67 -3.92 5.91
C GLY A 333 17.57 -2.63 6.73
N LEU A 334 16.91 -1.62 6.17
CA LEU A 334 16.58 -0.38 6.85
C LEU A 334 15.14 -0.45 7.35
N PHE A 335 14.92 -0.09 8.60
CA PHE A 335 13.57 0.07 9.13
C PHE A 335 12.90 1.32 8.56
N VAL A 336 11.58 1.31 8.55
CA VAL A 336 10.77 2.47 8.15
C VAL A 336 9.65 2.68 9.18
N ILE A 337 9.51 3.92 9.65
CA ILE A 337 8.28 4.40 10.29
C ILE A 337 7.56 5.18 9.21
N ASP A 338 6.53 4.57 8.63
CA ASP A 338 5.80 5.21 7.54
C ASP A 338 4.86 6.28 8.07
N GLN A 339 4.64 7.35 7.31
CA GLN A 339 3.87 8.49 7.76
C GLN A 339 2.78 8.85 6.76
N ALA A 340 1.57 9.10 7.27
CA ALA A 340 0.50 9.66 6.47
C ALA A 340 0.86 11.09 6.02
N ASN A 341 0.42 11.48 4.82
CA ASN A 341 0.63 12.82 4.29
C ASN A 341 -0.26 13.86 5.01
N ILE A 342 0.00 14.04 6.30
CA ILE A 342 -0.62 15.04 7.16
C ILE A 342 0.51 15.84 7.78
N ASN A 343 0.71 17.07 7.28
CA ASN A 343 1.80 17.97 7.67
C ASN A 343 1.21 19.38 7.84
N ALA A 344 0.49 19.58 8.94
CA ALA A 344 -0.31 20.78 9.24
C ALA A 344 0.22 21.52 10.47
N PRO A 345 1.40 22.18 10.38
CA PRO A 345 2.05 22.78 11.54
C PRO A 345 1.36 24.04 12.05
N GLU A 346 0.45 24.62 11.26
CA GLU A 346 -0.25 25.84 11.65
C GLU A 346 -1.18 25.59 12.82
N LYS A 347 -1.14 26.45 13.83
CA LYS A 347 -1.96 26.36 15.04
C LYS A 347 -1.90 25.00 15.75
N ARG A 348 -0.77 24.26 15.61
CA ARG A 348 -0.65 22.89 16.16
C ARG A 348 -0.92 22.81 17.66
N ASP A 349 -0.60 23.87 18.40
CA ASP A 349 -0.77 23.95 19.87
C ASP A 349 -2.16 24.46 20.29
N ASP A 350 -3.00 24.92 19.34
CA ASP A 350 -4.34 25.42 19.60
C ASP A 350 -5.40 24.36 19.35
N ARG A 351 -5.84 23.70 20.40
CA ARG A 351 -6.88 22.63 20.35
C ARG A 351 -8.31 23.17 20.44
N THR A 352 -8.50 24.49 20.35
CA THR A 352 -9.86 25.08 20.36
C THR A 352 -10.53 24.98 18.99
N THR A 353 -11.82 25.26 18.93
CA THR A 353 -12.58 25.33 17.65
C THR A 353 -11.98 26.42 16.75
N GLY A 354 -11.59 26.04 15.53
CA GLY A 354 -10.90 26.93 14.60
C GLY A 354 -9.39 27.06 14.85
N GLY A 355 -8.85 26.26 15.76
CA GLY A 355 -7.41 26.06 16.00
C GLY A 355 -6.78 25.08 15.03
N THR A 356 -6.08 24.05 15.55
CA THR A 356 -5.43 23.03 14.72
C THR A 356 -6.41 22.30 13.80
N PRO A 357 -6.04 22.07 12.51
CA PRO A 357 -6.83 21.24 11.59
C PRO A 357 -7.13 19.84 12.14
N SER A 358 -6.26 19.30 13.01
CA SER A 358 -6.45 17.99 13.66
C SER A 358 -7.70 17.94 14.56
N ASN A 359 -8.25 19.08 14.94
CA ASN A 359 -9.47 19.17 15.74
C ASN A 359 -10.67 19.77 14.96
N ASP A 360 -10.59 19.82 13.62
CA ASP A 360 -11.69 20.23 12.76
C ASP A 360 -12.44 19.01 12.22
N PRO A 361 -13.67 18.69 12.70
CA PRO A 361 -14.42 17.51 12.26
C PRO A 361 -14.73 17.48 10.76
N ARG A 362 -14.72 18.63 10.07
CA ARG A 362 -14.96 18.70 8.60
C ARG A 362 -13.85 18.01 7.81
N LEU A 363 -12.66 17.88 8.39
CA LEU A 363 -11.50 17.24 7.78
C LEU A 363 -11.36 15.76 8.18
N ALA A 364 -12.26 15.21 8.96
CA ALA A 364 -12.13 13.86 9.54
C ALA A 364 -11.98 12.77 8.47
N ASP A 365 -12.74 12.85 7.39
CA ASP A 365 -12.69 11.87 6.31
C ASP A 365 -11.35 11.95 5.57
N GLU A 366 -10.84 13.14 5.32
CA GLU A 366 -9.55 13.34 4.66
C GLU A 366 -8.37 12.85 5.52
N TYR A 367 -8.41 13.09 6.85
CA TYR A 367 -7.42 12.51 7.77
C TYR A 367 -7.41 10.99 7.71
N LEU A 368 -8.58 10.38 7.77
CA LEU A 368 -8.72 8.93 7.72
C LEU A 368 -8.28 8.37 6.37
N GLU A 369 -8.61 9.04 5.28
CA GLU A 369 -8.22 8.64 3.93
C GLU A 369 -6.69 8.64 3.76
N ARG A 370 -5.99 9.67 4.23
CA ARG A 370 -4.52 9.74 4.18
C ARG A 370 -3.85 8.64 5.01
N VAL A 371 -4.41 8.30 6.17
CA VAL A 371 -3.91 7.21 7.00
C VAL A 371 -4.17 5.85 6.36
N ARG A 372 -5.33 5.65 5.72
CA ARG A 372 -5.65 4.44 4.94
C ARG A 372 -4.67 4.24 3.78
N ASN A 373 -4.41 5.30 3.02
CA ASN A 373 -3.46 5.26 1.91
C ASN A 373 -2.07 4.81 2.34
N MET A 374 -1.54 5.38 3.42
CA MET A 374 -0.28 4.95 4.00
C MET A 374 -0.31 3.47 4.37
N TYR A 375 -1.29 3.05 5.16
CA TYR A 375 -1.36 1.70 5.69
C TYR A 375 -1.45 0.64 4.59
N TYR A 376 -2.42 0.75 3.69
CA TYR A 376 -2.62 -0.25 2.64
C TYR A 376 -1.44 -0.33 1.68
N ARG A 377 -0.75 0.78 1.44
CA ARG A 377 0.42 0.80 0.57
C ARG A 377 1.61 0.04 1.15
N SER A 378 1.90 0.21 2.44
CA SER A 378 3.16 -0.24 3.02
C SER A 378 3.07 -1.42 3.98
N ARG A 379 1.87 -1.82 4.41
CA ARG A 379 1.66 -2.81 5.47
C ARG A 379 2.36 -4.16 5.27
N ASN A 380 2.55 -4.59 4.03
CA ASN A 380 3.17 -5.88 3.69
C ASN A 380 4.70 -5.82 3.60
N HIS A 381 5.30 -4.62 3.70
CA HIS A 381 6.75 -4.49 3.69
C HIS A 381 7.37 -4.87 5.04
N THR A 382 8.42 -5.68 4.99
CA THR A 382 9.12 -6.15 6.19
C THR A 382 9.83 -5.02 6.94
N CYS A 383 10.25 -3.99 6.22
CA CYS A 383 10.92 -2.82 6.78
C CYS A 383 10.00 -1.97 7.67
N ILE A 384 8.69 -2.05 7.52
CA ILE A 384 7.76 -1.22 8.30
C ILE A 384 7.71 -1.69 9.75
N ILE A 385 8.17 -0.84 10.66
CA ILE A 385 8.19 -1.10 12.11
C ILE A 385 7.21 -0.25 12.90
N GLY A 386 6.56 0.71 12.27
CA GLY A 386 5.56 1.57 12.88
C GLY A 386 4.91 2.49 11.85
N PHE A 387 3.84 3.14 12.27
CA PHE A 387 3.05 4.06 11.46
C PHE A 387 2.85 5.37 12.21
N ALA A 388 3.19 6.49 11.59
CA ALA A 388 2.91 7.82 12.11
C ALA A 388 1.64 8.38 11.47
N LEU A 389 0.72 8.87 12.28
CA LEU A 389 -0.56 9.46 11.82
C LEU A 389 -0.36 10.74 11.01
N GLY A 390 0.78 11.39 11.19
CA GLY A 390 1.19 12.60 10.49
C GLY A 390 2.51 13.12 11.03
N GLY A 391 2.99 14.22 10.47
CA GLY A 391 4.08 15.02 11.02
C GLY A 391 3.60 15.90 12.18
N GLU A 392 4.33 17.00 12.43
CA GLU A 392 3.91 18.02 13.39
C GLU A 392 2.61 18.69 12.91
N SER A 393 1.48 18.29 13.47
CA SER A 393 0.15 18.64 12.95
C SER A 393 -0.87 18.93 14.05
N GLY A 394 -0.42 19.00 15.30
CA GLY A 394 -1.29 19.11 16.46
C GLY A 394 -2.05 17.82 16.75
N ASN A 395 -2.89 17.84 17.78
CA ASN A 395 -3.68 16.69 18.20
C ASN A 395 -5.15 17.07 18.38
N GLY A 396 -6.05 16.14 18.17
CA GLY A 396 -7.48 16.34 18.35
C GLY A 396 -8.33 15.24 17.75
N TYR A 397 -9.61 15.54 17.52
CA TYR A 397 -10.62 14.59 17.09
C TYR A 397 -10.21 13.71 15.91
N ASN A 398 -9.61 14.29 14.87
CA ASN A 398 -9.23 13.58 13.65
C ASN A 398 -8.09 12.59 13.92
N MET A 399 -7.09 12.98 14.73
CA MET A 399 -6.00 12.09 15.14
C MET A 399 -6.50 10.95 16.02
N TYR A 400 -7.46 11.18 16.94
CA TYR A 400 -8.08 10.12 17.73
C TYR A 400 -8.80 9.10 16.86
N LYS A 401 -9.58 9.56 15.87
CA LYS A 401 -10.28 8.68 14.93
C LYS A 401 -9.32 7.86 14.07
N ALA A 402 -8.28 8.50 13.56
CA ALA A 402 -7.25 7.85 12.76
C ALA A 402 -6.49 6.78 13.57
N TYR A 403 -6.12 7.09 14.82
CA TYR A 403 -5.51 6.12 15.73
C TYR A 403 -6.40 4.91 15.97
N GLN A 404 -7.67 5.14 16.34
CA GLN A 404 -8.63 4.07 16.62
C GLN A 404 -8.81 3.15 15.42
N TRP A 405 -8.95 3.73 14.22
CA TRP A 405 -9.08 2.95 12.99
C TRP A 405 -7.81 2.13 12.74
N LEU A 406 -6.64 2.75 12.80
CA LEU A 406 -5.38 2.07 12.49
C LEU A 406 -5.10 0.94 13.49
N LYS A 407 -5.35 1.14 14.78
CA LYS A 407 -5.23 0.08 15.79
C LYS A 407 -6.23 -1.05 15.60
N SER A 408 -7.38 -0.80 14.99
CA SER A 408 -8.36 -1.85 14.69
C SER A 408 -7.90 -2.81 13.58
N VAL A 409 -7.05 -2.35 12.65
CA VAL A 409 -6.53 -3.13 11.52
C VAL A 409 -5.06 -3.55 11.69
N GLU A 410 -4.32 -2.87 12.59
CA GLU A 410 -2.91 -3.09 12.87
C GLU A 410 -2.65 -3.10 14.39
N PRO A 411 -2.92 -4.21 15.08
CA PRO A 411 -2.79 -4.27 16.54
C PRO A 411 -1.34 -4.43 17.03
N SER A 412 -0.39 -4.84 16.17
CA SER A 412 0.94 -5.27 16.60
C SER A 412 2.00 -4.20 16.51
N ARG A 413 2.05 -3.45 15.40
CA ARG A 413 3.04 -2.38 15.21
C ARG A 413 2.57 -1.09 15.90
N PRO A 414 3.50 -0.25 16.38
CA PRO A 414 3.15 1.01 17.02
C PRO A 414 2.49 1.98 16.05
N VAL A 415 1.51 2.70 16.55
CA VAL A 415 0.92 3.88 15.94
C VAL A 415 1.43 5.11 16.71
N ILE A 416 1.94 6.09 16.00
CA ILE A 416 2.63 7.26 16.56
C ILE A 416 1.87 8.52 16.18
N CYS A 417 1.47 9.29 17.17
CA CYS A 417 1.02 10.67 17.02
C CYS A 417 2.09 11.57 17.63
N ILE A 418 2.81 12.34 16.80
CA ILE A 418 3.96 13.15 17.25
C ILE A 418 3.54 14.18 18.29
N ASP A 419 2.37 14.79 18.13
CA ASP A 419 1.83 15.85 19.00
C ASP A 419 0.81 15.30 20.01
N ALA A 420 0.95 14.04 20.45
CA ALA A 420 0.06 13.45 21.44
C ALA A 420 0.19 14.09 22.82
N ASP A 421 1.39 14.56 23.21
CA ASP A 421 1.67 15.21 24.50
C ASP A 421 1.19 14.39 25.70
N GLY A 422 1.49 13.08 25.72
CA GLY A 422 1.07 12.16 26.77
C GLY A 422 -0.37 11.66 26.67
N GLU A 423 -1.09 12.00 25.59
CA GLU A 423 -2.43 11.49 25.32
C GLU A 423 -2.40 10.03 24.83
N TRP A 424 -3.53 9.37 24.97
CA TRP A 424 -3.69 7.94 24.71
C TRP A 424 -3.55 7.49 23.25
N ASN A 425 -3.57 8.41 22.29
CA ASN A 425 -3.57 8.12 20.85
C ASN A 425 -2.15 8.03 20.24
N THR A 426 -1.20 7.60 21.05
CA THR A 426 0.14 7.20 20.61
C THR A 426 0.60 5.98 21.40
N ASP A 427 1.22 5.01 20.73
CA ASP A 427 1.83 3.84 21.38
C ASP A 427 3.28 4.13 21.80
N LEU A 428 3.90 5.17 21.22
CA LEU A 428 5.31 5.48 21.43
C LEU A 428 5.55 6.97 21.26
N GLU A 429 6.21 7.58 22.23
CA GLU A 429 6.65 8.98 22.19
C GLU A 429 8.06 9.05 21.60
N ILE A 430 8.14 9.20 20.29
CA ILE A 430 9.38 9.42 19.56
C ILE A 430 9.16 10.47 18.47
N VAL A 431 10.24 11.16 18.14
CA VAL A 431 10.31 12.09 17.02
C VAL A 431 11.37 11.62 16.03
N PRO A 432 11.27 11.98 14.74
CA PRO A 432 12.23 11.58 13.70
C PRO A 432 13.63 12.13 13.93
#